data_a0fbee8f39ae745fb32e54b540529eb4
#
_entry.id   a0fbee8f39ae745fb32e54b540529eb4
#
_cell.length_a   1.000
_cell.length_b   1.000
_cell.length_c   1.000
_cell.angle_alpha   90.00
_cell.angle_beta   90.00
_cell.angle_gamma   90.00
#
_symmetry.space_group_name_H-M   'P 1'
#
loop_
_entity.id
_entity.type
_entity.pdbx_description
1 polymer ?
#
loop_
_entity_poly.entity_id
_entity_poly.type
_entity_poly.pdbx_seq_one_letter_code
_entity_poly.pdbx_strand_id
1 'polypeptide(L)'
;MRFLMAVIDAHSRSATGDEMAAIDAFNDSLRANGHWILACGIEDPTSSAVFDNRAGAGLITEGPLHHEDEFMAGFWLVQADDLATARRLAAEGSRACNRKVELRQLHG
;
A
#
# COMPACT_ATOMS: atom_id res chain seq x y z
N MET A 1 -4.55 14.62 -9.08
CA MET A 1 -3.54 13.56 -9.28
C MET A 1 -3.79 12.45 -8.25
N ARG A 2 -3.63 11.21 -8.65
CA ARG A 2 -3.82 10.07 -7.77
C ARG A 2 -2.50 9.35 -7.52
N PHE A 3 -2.35 8.80 -6.32
CA PHE A 3 -1.10 8.19 -5.88
C PHE A 3 -1.38 6.90 -5.13
N LEU A 4 -0.47 5.95 -5.29
CA LEU A 4 -0.38 4.74 -4.48
C LEU A 4 0.67 4.96 -3.40
N MET A 5 0.29 4.74 -2.15
CA MET A 5 1.19 4.74 -0.99
C MET A 5 1.27 3.29 -0.51
N ALA A 6 2.30 2.57 -0.95
CA ALA A 6 2.48 1.16 -0.61
C ALA A 6 3.15 1.03 0.76
N VAL A 7 2.51 0.30 1.67
CA VAL A 7 3.08 -0.01 2.98
C VAL A 7 3.97 -1.24 2.85
N ILE A 8 5.23 -1.10 3.21
CA ILE A 8 6.25 -2.13 3.06
C ILE A 8 6.54 -2.77 4.42
N ASP A 9 6.44 -4.09 4.50
CA ASP A 9 6.66 -4.83 5.73
C ASP A 9 7.15 -6.24 5.41
N ALA A 10 7.72 -6.90 6.40
CA ALA A 10 8.11 -8.31 6.35
C ALA A 10 6.98 -9.25 6.77
N HIS A 11 5.87 -8.72 7.28
CA HIS A 11 4.73 -9.48 7.77
C HIS A 11 3.41 -8.80 7.40
N SER A 12 2.37 -9.61 7.12
CA SER A 12 1.01 -9.13 6.96
C SER A 12 0.31 -9.08 8.32
N ARG A 13 -0.64 -8.15 8.48
CA ARG A 13 -1.49 -8.02 9.68
C ARG A 13 -0.69 -7.87 10.98
N SER A 14 0.44 -7.14 10.90
CA SER A 14 1.35 -7.00 12.03
C SER A 14 1.14 -5.76 12.88
N ALA A 15 0.18 -4.89 12.53
CA ALA A 15 -0.06 -3.64 13.23
C ALA A 15 -0.50 -3.87 14.68
N THR A 16 0.14 -3.15 15.61
CA THR A 16 -0.25 -3.15 17.03
C THR A 16 -1.52 -2.33 17.23
N GLY A 17 -2.13 -2.43 18.44
CA GLY A 17 -3.30 -1.62 18.77
C GLY A 17 -3.03 -0.12 18.69
N ASP A 18 -1.87 0.35 19.14
CA ASP A 18 -1.47 1.75 19.07
C ASP A 18 -1.26 2.19 17.62
N GLU A 19 -0.67 1.34 16.80
CA GLU A 19 -0.50 1.60 15.37
C GLU A 19 -1.84 1.67 14.65
N MET A 20 -2.77 0.78 14.96
CA MET A 20 -4.12 0.82 14.40
C MET A 20 -4.86 2.12 14.75
N ALA A 21 -4.74 2.58 16.01
CA ALA A 21 -5.34 3.84 16.41
C ALA A 21 -4.74 5.03 15.63
N ALA A 22 -3.43 5.05 15.44
CA ALA A 22 -2.75 6.10 14.66
C ALA A 22 -3.15 6.04 13.18
N ILE A 23 -3.28 4.84 12.62
CA ILE A 23 -3.74 4.64 11.23
C ILE A 23 -5.17 5.16 11.07
N ASP A 24 -6.06 4.84 12.01
CA ASP A 24 -7.44 5.30 11.97
C ASP A 24 -7.53 6.83 12.01
N ALA A 25 -6.72 7.48 12.85
CA ALA A 25 -6.65 8.94 12.92
C ALA A 25 -6.13 9.54 11.61
N PHE A 26 -5.11 8.93 11.01
CA PHE A 26 -4.59 9.35 9.71
C PHE A 26 -5.64 9.19 8.61
N ASN A 27 -6.35 8.06 8.58
CA ASN A 27 -7.43 7.83 7.62
C ASN A 27 -8.54 8.87 7.74
N ASP A 28 -8.91 9.24 8.98
CA ASP A 28 -9.90 10.28 9.23
C ASP A 28 -9.42 11.63 8.69
N SER A 29 -8.14 11.96 8.86
CA SER A 29 -7.58 13.19 8.32
C SER A 29 -7.55 13.20 6.80
N LEU A 30 -7.27 12.06 6.16
CA LEU A 30 -7.34 11.94 4.70
C LEU A 30 -8.76 12.22 4.20
N ARG A 31 -9.77 11.68 4.87
CA ARG A 31 -11.17 11.92 4.51
C ARG A 31 -11.55 13.37 4.72
N ALA A 32 -11.18 13.95 5.85
CA ALA A 32 -11.52 15.33 6.20
C ALA A 32 -10.92 16.34 5.22
N ASN A 33 -9.76 16.03 4.64
CA ASN A 33 -9.03 16.93 3.74
C ASN A 33 -9.21 16.58 2.25
N GLY A 34 -10.10 15.65 1.94
CA GLY A 34 -10.43 15.30 0.55
C GLY A 34 -9.39 14.48 -0.18
N HIS A 35 -8.50 13.79 0.54
CA HIS A 35 -7.44 12.97 -0.06
C HIS A 35 -7.81 11.49 -0.17
N TRP A 36 -8.78 11.03 0.58
CA TRP A 36 -9.13 9.62 0.68
C TRP A 36 -9.72 9.05 -0.60
N ILE A 37 -9.21 7.91 -1.07
CA ILE A 37 -9.87 7.08 -2.07
C ILE A 37 -10.14 5.70 -1.49
N LEU A 38 -9.09 4.99 -1.06
CA LEU A 38 -9.21 3.62 -0.56
C LEU A 38 -7.97 3.29 0.29
N ALA A 39 -8.15 2.44 1.30
CA ALA A 39 -7.04 1.83 2.01
C ALA A 39 -7.40 0.40 2.38
N CYS A 40 -6.45 -0.51 2.26
CA CYS A 40 -6.63 -1.89 2.68
C CYS A 40 -5.29 -2.58 2.90
N GLY A 41 -5.32 -3.66 3.68
CA GLY A 41 -4.22 -4.60 3.78
C GLY A 41 -4.25 -5.59 2.62
N ILE A 42 -3.12 -6.23 2.39
CA ILE A 42 -2.96 -7.29 1.38
C ILE A 42 -2.50 -8.55 2.11
N GLU A 43 -3.00 -9.70 1.66
CA GLU A 43 -2.58 -11.00 2.20
C GLU A 43 -1.09 -11.24 1.98
N ASP A 44 -0.53 -12.14 2.77
CA ASP A 44 0.87 -12.55 2.68
C ASP A 44 1.21 -13.05 1.26
N PRO A 45 2.41 -12.76 0.74
CA PRO A 45 2.80 -13.22 -0.60
C PRO A 45 2.73 -14.74 -0.80
N THR A 46 2.81 -15.53 0.26
CA THR A 46 2.65 -17.00 0.14
C THR A 46 1.27 -17.41 -0.34
N SER A 47 0.26 -16.53 -0.20
CA SER A 47 -1.11 -16.76 -0.69
C SER A 47 -1.29 -16.30 -2.13
N SER A 48 -0.25 -15.84 -2.80
CA SER A 48 -0.32 -15.30 -4.17
C SER A 48 -0.09 -16.38 -5.21
N ALA A 49 -0.37 -16.04 -6.46
CA ALA A 49 -0.05 -16.87 -7.61
C ALA A 49 0.29 -15.95 -8.78
N VAL A 50 1.22 -16.39 -9.60
CA VAL A 50 1.65 -15.66 -10.79
C VAL A 50 1.12 -16.37 -12.04
N PHE A 51 0.45 -15.61 -12.88
CA PHE A 51 -0.14 -16.11 -14.11
C PHE A 51 0.64 -15.55 -15.30
N ASP A 52 1.08 -16.44 -16.19
CA ASP A 52 1.69 -16.03 -17.45
C ASP A 52 0.92 -16.70 -18.58
N ASN A 53 -0.01 -15.96 -19.13
CA ASN A 53 -0.84 -16.41 -20.25
C ASN A 53 -0.52 -15.63 -21.53
N ARG A 54 0.67 -15.07 -21.64
CA ARG A 54 1.11 -14.41 -22.87
C ARG A 54 1.09 -15.43 -23.99
N ALA A 55 0.51 -15.08 -25.12
CA ALA A 55 0.31 -15.95 -26.27
C ALA A 55 -0.40 -17.28 -25.92
N GLY A 56 -1.23 -17.29 -24.89
CA GLY A 56 -1.96 -18.49 -24.47
C GLY A 56 -1.10 -19.54 -23.76
N ALA A 57 0.02 -19.16 -23.16
CA ALA A 57 0.96 -20.10 -22.53
C ALA A 57 0.36 -20.89 -21.36
N GLY A 58 -0.61 -20.31 -20.63
CA GLY A 58 -1.33 -21.00 -19.57
C GLY A 58 -0.48 -21.37 -18.36
N LEU A 59 0.57 -20.61 -18.07
CA LEU A 59 1.48 -20.90 -16.95
C LEU A 59 0.94 -20.29 -15.66
N ILE A 60 0.97 -21.07 -14.58
CA ILE A 60 0.58 -20.64 -13.25
C ILE A 60 1.67 -21.09 -12.29
N THR A 61 2.21 -20.14 -11.52
CA THR A 61 3.18 -20.42 -10.46
C THR A 61 2.58 -19.99 -9.12
N GLU A 62 2.47 -20.92 -8.18
CA GLU A 62 2.01 -20.60 -6.83
C GLU A 62 3.08 -19.80 -6.08
N GLY A 63 2.64 -18.80 -5.32
CA GLY A 63 3.51 -17.90 -4.60
C GLY A 63 3.83 -16.62 -5.37
N PRO A 64 4.68 -15.75 -4.80
CA PRO A 64 5.02 -14.47 -5.41
C PRO A 64 6.00 -14.62 -6.58
N LEU A 65 6.01 -13.61 -7.47
CA LEU A 65 7.00 -13.54 -8.54
C LEU A 65 8.42 -13.37 -7.99
N HIS A 66 8.56 -12.54 -6.97
CA HIS A 66 9.83 -12.28 -6.31
C HIS A 66 9.76 -12.69 -4.83
N HIS A 67 10.77 -13.39 -4.35
CA HIS A 67 10.88 -13.82 -2.95
C HIS A 67 11.71 -12.79 -2.19
N GLU A 68 11.07 -11.71 -1.76
CA GLU A 68 11.68 -10.60 -1.04
C GLU A 68 11.39 -10.72 0.46
N ASP A 69 12.34 -10.25 1.30
CA ASP A 69 12.14 -10.20 2.75
C ASP A 69 11.12 -9.14 3.14
N GLU A 70 10.99 -8.09 2.33
CA GLU A 70 9.99 -7.05 2.51
C GLU A 70 9.10 -6.97 1.28
N PHE A 71 7.82 -6.72 1.49
CA PHE A 71 6.81 -6.72 0.43
C PHE A 71 5.71 -5.70 0.73
N MET A 72 4.90 -5.43 -0.24
CA MET A 72 3.73 -4.58 -0.07
C MET A 72 2.67 -5.32 0.75
N ALA A 73 2.51 -4.90 2.01
CA ALA A 73 1.58 -5.52 2.96
C ALA A 73 0.22 -4.81 3.02
N GLY A 74 0.12 -3.65 2.39
CA GLY A 74 -1.10 -2.86 2.33
C GLY A 74 -0.84 -1.58 1.55
N PHE A 75 -1.87 -0.76 1.40
CA PHE A 75 -1.73 0.50 0.66
C PHE A 75 -2.83 1.49 0.98
N TRP A 76 -2.54 2.76 0.70
CA TRP A 76 -3.53 3.82 0.53
C TRP A 76 -3.54 4.25 -0.93
N LEU A 77 -4.72 4.47 -1.47
CA LEU A 77 -4.92 5.24 -2.68
C LEU A 77 -5.42 6.61 -2.26
N VAL A 78 -4.71 7.64 -2.69
CA VAL A 78 -5.04 9.02 -2.32
C VAL A 78 -5.06 9.92 -3.55
N GLN A 79 -5.73 11.06 -3.42
CA GLN A 79 -5.66 12.13 -4.40
C GLN A 79 -5.06 13.37 -3.76
N ALA A 80 -4.27 14.10 -4.53
CA ALA A 80 -3.65 15.34 -4.11
C ALA A 80 -3.43 16.23 -5.34
N ASP A 81 -3.42 17.55 -5.13
CA ASP A 81 -3.28 18.51 -6.23
C ASP A 81 -1.86 18.55 -6.80
N ASP A 82 -0.86 18.16 -6.01
CA ASP A 82 0.52 18.20 -6.42
C ASP A 82 1.36 17.11 -5.75
N LEU A 83 2.56 16.90 -6.26
CA LEU A 83 3.50 15.91 -5.74
C LEU A 83 3.98 16.25 -4.33
N ALA A 84 4.19 17.53 -4.02
CA ALA A 84 4.65 17.94 -2.69
C ALA A 84 3.64 17.54 -1.59
N THR A 85 2.35 17.72 -1.86
CA THR A 85 1.29 17.28 -0.94
C THR A 85 1.29 15.76 -0.79
N ALA A 86 1.40 15.02 -1.90
CA ALA A 86 1.44 13.55 -1.86
C ALA A 86 2.64 13.05 -1.06
N ARG A 87 3.81 13.67 -1.20
CA ARG A 87 5.01 13.31 -0.44
C ARG A 87 4.83 13.57 1.05
N ARG A 88 4.20 14.67 1.41
CA ARG A 88 3.85 14.95 2.82
C ARG A 88 2.91 13.88 3.38
N LEU A 89 1.88 13.50 2.63
CA LEU A 89 0.95 12.45 3.04
C LEU A 89 1.67 11.10 3.21
N ALA A 90 2.60 10.77 2.32
CA ALA A 90 3.38 9.54 2.43
C ALA A 90 4.22 9.51 3.71
N ALA A 91 4.86 10.63 4.07
CA ALA A 91 5.61 10.76 5.31
C ALA A 91 4.71 10.62 6.55
N GLU A 92 3.55 11.25 6.53
CA GLU A 92 2.56 11.14 7.60
C GLU A 92 2.03 9.70 7.73
N GLY A 93 1.73 9.05 6.62
CA GLY A 93 1.29 7.66 6.59
C GLY A 93 2.34 6.71 7.13
N SER A 94 3.60 6.90 6.77
CA SER A 94 4.72 6.11 7.29
C SER A 94 4.84 6.24 8.80
N ARG A 95 4.70 7.44 9.32
CA ARG A 95 4.71 7.69 10.76
C ARG A 95 3.53 7.01 11.45
N ALA A 96 2.33 7.11 10.88
CA ALA A 96 1.13 6.54 11.47
C ALA A 96 1.20 5.02 11.55
N CYS A 97 1.63 4.35 10.47
CA CYS A 97 1.71 2.89 10.44
C CYS A 97 3.04 2.34 10.96
N ASN A 98 4.02 3.20 11.26
CA ASN A 98 5.35 2.83 11.73
C ASN A 98 6.05 1.84 10.78
N ARG A 99 5.90 2.06 9.47
CA ARG A 99 6.50 1.24 8.43
C ARG A 99 6.96 2.12 7.28
N LYS A 100 7.82 1.57 6.43
CA LYS A 100 8.22 2.26 5.20
C LYS A 100 7.01 2.38 4.28
N VAL A 101 6.93 3.50 3.56
CA VAL A 101 5.89 3.75 2.57
C VAL A 101 6.55 4.17 1.26
N GLU A 102 6.25 3.46 0.20
CA GLU A 102 6.70 3.81 -1.14
C GLU A 102 5.58 4.55 -1.87
N LEU A 103 5.90 5.74 -2.36
CA LEU A 103 4.94 6.58 -3.08
C LEU A 103 5.12 6.43 -4.58
N ARG A 104 4.01 6.15 -5.28
CA ARG A 104 3.99 6.13 -6.75
C ARG A 104 2.78 6.88 -7.28
N GLN A 105 3.00 7.72 -8.27
CA GLN A 105 1.91 8.38 -8.97
C GLN A 105 1.21 7.39 -9.92
N LEU A 106 -0.11 7.44 -9.94
CA LEU A 106 -0.90 6.62 -10.85
C LEU A 106 -1.05 7.34 -12.20
N HIS A 107 -1.10 6.56 -13.27
CA HIS A 107 -1.48 7.04 -14.58
C HIS A 107 -3.02 7.03 -14.67
N GLY A 108 -3.60 8.18 -14.88
CA GLY A 108 -5.06 8.31 -14.97
C GLY A 108 -5.79 8.67 -13.70
#